data_7baaedf095677d68483585aa7a7aad28
#
_entry.id   7baaedf095677d68483585aa7a7aad28
#
_cell.length_a   1.000
_cell.length_b   1.000
_cell.length_c   1.000
_cell.angle_alpha   90.00
_cell.angle_beta   90.00
_cell.angle_gamma   90.00
#
_symmetry.space_group_name_H-M   'P 1'
#
loop_
_entity.id
_entity.type
_entity.pdbx_description
1 polymer ?
#
loop_
_entity_poly.entity_id
_entity_poly.type
_entity_poly.pdbx_seq_one_letter_code
_entity_poly.pdbx_strand_id
1 'polypeptide(L)'
;KVAPAETFWSDPVTLNIPEDHYLVWEWTVTGRDIPCNKMSNLTSTTSSKNGSDFTYCDDVPLPLLIGAKRDVKYRVTAIGDSITQGCMTDFMAYEFWAARIAKELGSDYAFWNCGLGWARASDCSQKGNWLGRALNSDIMIVAFGTNDIVSGEYGGDGGNNADEVNGYISTILEQSQAAGCKTILFNAPPQDYDEEHEAVRTALNDTEKQTADKYGAEYFDFAAQLSTPENPAGALYGGHPNGEGGKAVCDAFMKQFAELLGK
;
A
#
# COMPACT_ATOMS: atom_id res chain seq x y z
N LYS A 1 -6.41 28.53 13.98
CA LYS A 1 -5.50 28.91 12.90
C LYS A 1 -4.25 28.08 13.04
N VAL A 2 -3.92 27.28 12.01
CA VAL A 2 -2.76 26.40 11.98
C VAL A 2 -1.62 27.11 11.26
N ALA A 3 -0.41 27.08 11.81
CA ALA A 3 0.75 27.66 11.18
C ALA A 3 1.25 26.77 10.01
N PRO A 4 2.03 27.30 9.07
CA PRO A 4 2.65 26.50 8.03
C PRO A 4 3.45 25.32 8.62
N ALA A 5 3.32 24.15 8.03
CA ALA A 5 3.95 22.89 8.45
C ALA A 5 3.47 22.31 9.80
N GLU A 6 2.43 22.86 10.41
CA GLU A 6 1.79 22.29 11.59
C GLU A 6 0.65 21.35 11.22
N THR A 7 0.50 20.27 11.98
CA THR A 7 -0.63 19.36 11.89
C THR A 7 -1.58 19.65 13.05
N PHE A 8 -2.84 19.85 12.73
CA PHE A 8 -3.91 20.03 13.70
C PHE A 8 -4.90 18.87 13.59
N TRP A 9 -5.25 18.29 14.71
CA TRP A 9 -6.35 17.31 14.80
C TRP A 9 -7.56 17.99 15.44
N SER A 10 -8.72 17.84 14.82
CA SER A 10 -9.99 18.24 15.45
C SER A 10 -10.32 17.37 16.65
N ASP A 11 -11.24 17.81 17.48
CA ASP A 11 -11.81 16.94 18.49
C ASP A 11 -12.47 15.72 17.84
N PRO A 12 -12.35 14.54 18.45
CA PRO A 12 -12.95 13.33 17.90
C PRO A 12 -14.49 13.41 17.97
N VAL A 13 -15.12 12.94 16.92
CA VAL A 13 -16.59 12.77 16.86
C VAL A 13 -16.90 11.29 16.98
N THR A 14 -17.77 10.92 17.90
CA THR A 14 -18.22 9.54 18.04
C THR A 14 -19.23 9.22 16.92
N LEU A 15 -18.91 8.23 16.12
CA LEU A 15 -19.74 7.74 15.04
C LEU A 15 -20.01 6.24 15.23
N ASN A 16 -21.23 5.82 14.99
CA ASN A 16 -21.59 4.42 14.84
C ASN A 16 -21.94 4.17 13.38
N ILE A 17 -21.06 3.46 12.68
CA ILE A 17 -21.25 3.14 11.26
C ILE A 17 -21.78 1.70 11.20
N PRO A 18 -23.05 1.48 10.78
CA PRO A 18 -23.61 0.15 10.65
C PRO A 18 -22.82 -0.69 9.64
N GLU A 19 -22.96 -2.01 9.72
CA GLU A 19 -22.44 -2.94 8.72
C GLU A 19 -23.00 -2.56 7.33
N ASP A 20 -22.19 -2.73 6.29
CA ASP A 20 -22.49 -2.36 4.90
C ASP A 20 -22.72 -0.85 4.65
N HIS A 21 -22.30 -0.02 5.56
CA HIS A 21 -22.27 1.42 5.38
C HIS A 21 -20.85 1.95 5.32
N TYR A 22 -20.65 3.08 4.67
CA TYR A 22 -19.38 3.78 4.62
C TYR A 22 -19.53 5.24 5.02
N LEU A 23 -18.42 5.81 5.46
CA LEU A 23 -18.34 7.20 5.87
C LEU A 23 -18.07 8.06 4.64
N VAL A 24 -18.92 9.04 4.42
CA VAL A 24 -18.73 10.09 3.43
C VAL A 24 -18.21 11.34 4.15
N TRP A 25 -17.09 11.86 3.67
CA TRP A 25 -16.56 13.13 4.12
C TRP A 25 -16.88 14.22 3.11
N GLU A 26 -17.49 15.28 3.60
CA GLU A 26 -17.74 16.48 2.83
C GLU A 26 -17.09 17.66 3.55
N TRP A 27 -16.34 18.45 2.82
CA TRP A 27 -15.76 19.68 3.36
C TRP A 27 -15.71 20.78 2.30
N THR A 28 -15.76 22.00 2.75
CA THR A 28 -15.65 23.18 1.88
C THR A 28 -14.34 23.90 2.16
N VAL A 29 -13.59 24.17 1.09
CA VAL A 29 -12.34 24.90 1.16
C VAL A 29 -12.52 26.22 0.41
N THR A 30 -12.13 27.32 1.03
CA THR A 30 -12.19 28.65 0.41
C THR A 30 -10.81 29.30 0.44
N GLY A 31 -10.40 29.85 -0.70
CA GLY A 31 -9.11 30.53 -0.81
C GLY A 31 -8.55 30.45 -2.23
N ARG A 32 -7.34 30.98 -2.38
CA ARG A 32 -6.51 30.83 -3.59
C ARG A 32 -5.32 29.93 -3.22
N ASP A 33 -4.76 29.25 -4.21
CA ASP A 33 -3.54 28.45 -4.08
C ASP A 33 -3.65 27.42 -2.94
N ILE A 34 -4.78 26.69 -2.90
CA ILE A 34 -5.05 25.68 -1.89
C ILE A 34 -4.18 24.47 -2.20
N PRO A 35 -3.34 24.01 -1.24
CA PRO A 35 -2.57 22.78 -1.42
C PRO A 35 -3.49 21.58 -1.60
N CYS A 36 -3.21 20.79 -2.63
CA CYS A 36 -3.94 19.56 -2.90
C CYS A 36 -2.99 18.36 -2.86
N ASN A 37 -3.52 17.22 -2.41
CA ASN A 37 -2.90 15.93 -2.68
C ASN A 37 -3.41 15.41 -4.01
N LYS A 38 -2.51 14.98 -4.88
CA LYS A 38 -2.90 14.27 -6.08
C LYS A 38 -3.13 12.79 -5.71
N MET A 39 -4.36 12.35 -5.85
CA MET A 39 -4.77 11.00 -5.51
C MET A 39 -5.22 10.28 -6.78
N SER A 40 -4.24 9.98 -7.64
CA SER A 40 -4.48 9.27 -8.89
C SER A 40 -5.20 7.94 -8.63
N ASN A 41 -6.17 7.63 -9.48
CA ASN A 41 -6.91 6.37 -9.49
C ASN A 41 -7.78 6.09 -8.24
N LEU A 42 -8.12 7.11 -7.46
CA LEU A 42 -9.17 6.97 -6.45
C LEU A 42 -10.52 7.36 -7.07
N THR A 43 -11.37 6.38 -7.30
CA THR A 43 -12.69 6.56 -7.92
C THR A 43 -13.75 7.15 -6.99
N SER A 44 -13.45 7.23 -5.70
CA SER A 44 -14.40 7.66 -4.66
C SER A 44 -14.34 9.15 -4.34
N THR A 45 -13.44 9.91 -4.97
CA THR A 45 -13.29 11.32 -4.70
C THR A 45 -13.96 12.17 -5.78
N THR A 46 -14.84 13.07 -5.37
CA THR A 46 -15.50 14.03 -6.25
C THR A 46 -15.35 15.43 -5.70
N SER A 47 -15.36 16.42 -6.57
CA SER A 47 -15.36 17.83 -6.18
C SER A 47 -16.41 18.63 -6.92
N SER A 48 -16.82 19.74 -6.32
CA SER A 48 -17.75 20.70 -6.92
C SER A 48 -17.29 22.13 -6.64
N LYS A 49 -17.40 23.00 -7.62
CA LYS A 49 -17.12 24.44 -7.47
C LYS A 49 -18.31 25.23 -6.92
N ASN A 50 -19.52 24.71 -7.08
CA ASN A 50 -20.78 25.38 -6.72
C ASN A 50 -21.56 24.64 -5.61
N GLY A 51 -21.07 23.49 -5.15
CA GLY A 51 -21.72 22.69 -4.12
C GLY A 51 -22.87 21.80 -4.62
N SER A 52 -23.10 21.72 -5.94
CA SER A 52 -24.19 20.94 -6.52
C SER A 52 -23.75 19.97 -7.62
N ASP A 53 -22.81 20.37 -8.44
CA ASP A 53 -22.38 19.59 -9.59
C ASP A 53 -21.05 18.90 -9.28
N PHE A 54 -21.15 17.70 -8.70
CA PHE A 54 -19.96 16.91 -8.32
C PHE A 54 -19.43 16.11 -9.51
N THR A 55 -18.14 16.23 -9.74
CA THR A 55 -17.40 15.49 -10.77
C THR A 55 -16.21 14.80 -10.14
N TYR A 56 -15.76 13.70 -10.74
CA TYR A 56 -14.53 13.02 -10.34
C TYR A 56 -13.35 13.99 -10.30
N CYS A 57 -12.50 13.84 -9.29
CA CYS A 57 -11.36 14.72 -9.05
C CYS A 57 -10.16 13.95 -8.52
N ASP A 58 -9.01 14.17 -9.14
CA ASP A 58 -7.72 13.62 -8.66
C ASP A 58 -7.07 14.53 -7.61
N ASP A 59 -7.39 15.81 -7.62
CA ASP A 59 -6.83 16.80 -6.71
C ASP A 59 -7.70 16.92 -5.47
N VAL A 60 -7.23 16.40 -4.33
CA VAL A 60 -7.94 16.42 -3.07
C VAL A 60 -7.36 17.49 -2.17
N PRO A 61 -8.08 18.62 -1.95
CA PRO A 61 -7.62 19.64 -1.00
C PRO A 61 -7.70 19.11 0.43
N LEU A 62 -7.03 19.79 1.34
CA LEU A 62 -7.09 19.49 2.78
C LEU A 62 -8.51 19.17 3.30
N PRO A 63 -8.70 18.23 4.25
CA PRO A 63 -7.73 17.67 5.17
C PRO A 63 -6.85 16.56 4.56
N LEU A 64 -5.61 16.47 5.04
CA LEU A 64 -4.64 15.49 4.58
C LEU A 64 -4.85 14.11 5.19
N LEU A 65 -5.46 14.03 6.37
CA LEU A 65 -5.63 12.80 7.13
C LEU A 65 -7.02 12.74 7.77
N ILE A 66 -7.60 11.56 7.67
CA ILE A 66 -8.79 11.17 8.42
C ILE A 66 -8.38 10.00 9.30
N GLY A 67 -8.56 10.12 10.61
CA GLY A 67 -8.15 9.11 11.57
C GLY A 67 -9.30 8.68 12.46
N ALA A 68 -9.23 7.45 12.94
CA ALA A 68 -10.13 6.94 13.97
C ALA A 68 -9.37 6.72 15.28
N LYS A 69 -9.93 7.15 16.41
CA LYS A 69 -9.43 6.83 17.73
C LYS A 69 -10.23 5.65 18.27
N ARG A 70 -9.56 4.52 18.44
CA ARG A 70 -10.13 3.33 19.04
C ARG A 70 -9.05 2.48 19.69
N ASP A 71 -9.43 1.66 20.63
CA ASP A 71 -8.55 0.65 21.19
C ASP A 71 -8.44 -0.51 20.22
N VAL A 72 -7.23 -0.93 19.92
CA VAL A 72 -6.94 -2.03 19.02
C VAL A 72 -5.88 -2.94 19.62
N LYS A 73 -5.93 -4.20 19.25
CA LYS A 73 -4.95 -5.20 19.68
C LYS A 73 -3.61 -5.00 18.96
N TYR A 74 -3.68 -4.74 17.65
CA TYR A 74 -2.51 -4.51 16.80
C TYR A 74 -2.76 -3.41 15.78
N ARG A 75 -1.69 -2.69 15.48
CA ARG A 75 -1.59 -1.75 14.36
C ARG A 75 -0.85 -2.43 13.22
N VAL A 76 -1.47 -2.54 12.08
CA VAL A 76 -0.90 -3.13 10.87
C VAL A 76 -0.77 -2.04 9.83
N THR A 77 0.40 -1.88 9.25
CA THR A 77 0.61 -0.92 8.14
C THR A 77 1.17 -1.65 6.94
N ALA A 78 0.55 -1.45 5.79
CA ALA A 78 1.08 -1.90 4.50
C ALA A 78 1.71 -0.71 3.78
N ILE A 79 2.97 -0.85 3.37
CA ILE A 79 3.68 0.10 2.50
C ILE A 79 4.01 -0.58 1.18
N GLY A 80 3.91 0.18 0.11
CA GLY A 80 4.13 -0.34 -1.25
C GLY A 80 3.69 0.68 -2.29
N ASP A 81 3.55 0.20 -3.49
CA ASP A 81 3.19 0.97 -4.68
C ASP A 81 1.67 1.01 -4.97
N SER A 82 1.30 1.18 -6.24
CA SER A 82 -0.09 1.18 -6.72
C SER A 82 -0.83 -0.14 -6.47
N ILE A 83 -0.12 -1.27 -6.43
CA ILE A 83 -0.70 -2.58 -6.15
C ILE A 83 -1.14 -2.67 -4.69
N THR A 84 -0.34 -2.11 -3.78
CA THR A 84 -0.70 -1.97 -2.36
C THR A 84 -1.81 -0.94 -2.16
N GLN A 85 -1.77 0.17 -2.90
CA GLN A 85 -2.81 1.20 -2.88
C GLN A 85 -4.17 0.66 -3.32
N GLY A 86 -4.20 -0.35 -4.20
CA GLY A 86 -5.41 -0.93 -4.75
C GLY A 86 -5.85 -0.31 -6.08
N CYS A 87 -4.91 0.27 -6.83
CA CYS A 87 -5.20 0.82 -8.14
C CYS A 87 -5.63 -0.26 -9.14
N MET A 88 -6.49 0.14 -10.08
CA MET A 88 -6.91 -0.65 -11.25
C MET A 88 -7.61 -1.99 -10.95
N THR A 89 -8.05 -2.23 -9.72
CA THR A 89 -9.03 -3.27 -9.42
C THR A 89 -10.43 -2.76 -9.74
N ASP A 90 -11.33 -3.62 -10.18
CA ASP A 90 -12.70 -3.24 -10.59
C ASP A 90 -13.47 -2.55 -9.47
N PHE A 91 -13.26 -2.98 -8.23
CA PHE A 91 -13.83 -2.37 -7.02
C PHE A 91 -12.73 -2.08 -6.01
N MET A 92 -11.94 -1.06 -6.27
CA MET A 92 -10.76 -0.69 -5.49
C MET A 92 -11.00 -0.62 -3.98
N ALA A 93 -12.18 -0.14 -3.55
CA ALA A 93 -12.48 0.01 -2.13
C ALA A 93 -12.58 -1.31 -1.36
N TYR A 94 -12.76 -2.46 -2.04
CA TYR A 94 -13.12 -3.71 -1.37
C TYR A 94 -12.35 -4.93 -1.85
N GLU A 95 -11.87 -4.95 -3.09
CA GLU A 95 -11.43 -6.18 -3.74
C GLU A 95 -9.92 -6.36 -3.82
N PHE A 96 -9.14 -5.32 -3.59
CA PHE A 96 -7.70 -5.46 -3.54
C PHE A 96 -7.24 -6.13 -2.23
N TRP A 97 -6.08 -6.75 -2.29
CA TRP A 97 -5.58 -7.62 -1.23
C TRP A 97 -5.53 -6.97 0.16
N ALA A 98 -5.08 -5.71 0.24
CA ALA A 98 -4.95 -5.03 1.52
C ALA A 98 -6.30 -4.72 2.18
N ALA A 99 -7.32 -4.34 1.39
CA ALA A 99 -8.67 -4.13 1.90
C ALA A 99 -9.31 -5.43 2.39
N ARG A 100 -9.09 -6.54 1.67
CA ARG A 100 -9.57 -7.86 2.08
C ARG A 100 -8.91 -8.33 3.37
N ILE A 101 -7.58 -8.20 3.49
CA ILE A 101 -6.86 -8.51 4.74
C ILE A 101 -7.39 -7.64 5.89
N ALA A 102 -7.57 -6.34 5.68
CA ALA A 102 -8.12 -5.46 6.70
C ALA A 102 -9.52 -5.90 7.18
N LYS A 103 -10.36 -6.36 6.26
CA LYS A 103 -11.69 -6.91 6.57
C LYS A 103 -11.60 -8.20 7.40
N GLU A 104 -10.76 -9.14 6.99
CA GLU A 104 -10.57 -10.42 7.70
C GLU A 104 -9.94 -10.25 9.09
N LEU A 105 -9.07 -9.27 9.25
CA LEU A 105 -8.49 -8.92 10.56
C LEU A 105 -9.56 -8.41 11.52
N GLY A 106 -10.52 -7.62 11.02
CA GLY A 106 -11.65 -7.12 11.81
C GLY A 106 -11.30 -6.01 12.78
N SER A 107 -12.22 -5.74 13.71
CA SER A 107 -12.20 -4.54 14.56
C SER A 107 -11.07 -4.49 15.59
N ASP A 108 -10.46 -5.62 15.92
CA ASP A 108 -9.33 -5.68 16.86
C ASP A 108 -8.03 -5.13 16.29
N TYR A 109 -8.01 -4.81 15.00
CA TYR A 109 -6.84 -4.33 14.28
C TYR A 109 -7.10 -2.94 13.70
N ALA A 110 -6.09 -2.08 13.78
CA ALA A 110 -6.03 -0.88 12.95
C ALA A 110 -5.16 -1.19 11.74
N PHE A 111 -5.78 -1.28 10.57
CA PHE A 111 -5.05 -1.48 9.32
C PHE A 111 -4.90 -0.15 8.58
N TRP A 112 -3.67 0.22 8.29
CA TRP A 112 -3.36 1.42 7.54
C TRP A 112 -2.68 1.07 6.22
N ASN A 113 -3.40 1.32 5.13
CA ASN A 113 -2.83 1.20 3.80
C ASN A 113 -2.09 2.48 3.44
N CYS A 114 -0.78 2.38 3.32
CA CYS A 114 0.14 3.45 2.90
C CYS A 114 0.73 3.17 1.51
N GLY A 115 0.06 2.39 0.68
CA GLY A 115 0.43 2.23 -0.73
C GLY A 115 0.33 3.56 -1.47
N LEU A 116 1.27 3.81 -2.36
CA LEU A 116 1.35 5.04 -3.14
C LEU A 116 1.68 4.71 -4.60
N GLY A 117 0.79 5.09 -5.52
CA GLY A 117 0.98 4.86 -6.94
C GLY A 117 2.34 5.35 -7.45
N TRP A 118 3.00 4.54 -8.26
CA TRP A 118 4.33 4.78 -8.83
C TRP A 118 5.49 4.80 -7.81
N ALA A 119 5.23 4.53 -6.55
CA ALA A 119 6.29 4.51 -5.55
C ALA A 119 7.24 3.32 -5.71
N ARG A 120 8.48 3.55 -5.35
CA ARG A 120 9.58 2.59 -5.37
C ARG A 120 10.09 2.34 -3.96
N ALA A 121 10.76 1.22 -3.75
CA ALA A 121 11.48 0.97 -2.51
C ALA A 121 12.50 2.09 -2.21
N SER A 122 13.17 2.59 -3.26
CA SER A 122 14.09 3.73 -3.16
C SER A 122 13.43 5.00 -2.61
N ASP A 123 12.20 5.31 -3.01
CA ASP A 123 11.45 6.47 -2.51
C ASP A 123 11.14 6.33 -1.02
N CYS A 124 10.74 5.13 -0.60
CA CYS A 124 10.43 4.83 0.79
C CYS A 124 11.68 4.84 1.68
N SER A 125 12.78 4.24 1.22
CA SER A 125 14.01 4.09 2.01
C SER A 125 14.78 5.40 2.21
N GLN A 126 14.69 6.35 1.27
CA GLN A 126 15.55 7.53 1.22
C GLN A 126 14.83 8.86 1.39
N LYS A 127 13.53 8.93 1.12
CA LYS A 127 12.81 10.20 1.00
C LYS A 127 11.66 10.34 2.01
N GLY A 128 11.81 11.28 2.94
CA GLY A 128 10.71 11.81 3.75
C GLY A 128 10.25 10.96 4.93
N ASN A 129 9.07 11.31 5.47
CA ASN A 129 8.52 10.72 6.69
C ASN A 129 7.61 9.53 6.45
N TRP A 130 7.53 9.01 5.22
CA TRP A 130 6.62 7.93 4.88
C TRP A 130 6.96 6.65 5.67
N LEU A 131 8.20 6.18 5.54
CA LEU A 131 8.68 5.05 6.32
C LEU A 131 8.58 5.31 7.82
N GLY A 132 8.98 6.50 8.29
CA GLY A 132 8.90 6.85 9.71
C GLY A 132 7.50 6.76 10.30
N ARG A 133 6.45 7.00 9.51
CA ARG A 133 5.07 6.79 9.94
C ARG A 133 4.71 5.30 9.98
N ALA A 134 5.12 4.53 8.99
CA ALA A 134 4.89 3.10 8.93
C ALA A 134 5.58 2.34 10.08
N LEU A 135 6.75 2.80 10.50
CA LEU A 135 7.49 2.23 11.64
C LEU A 135 6.77 2.34 12.99
N ASN A 136 5.71 3.15 13.09
CA ASN A 136 4.85 3.21 14.27
C ASN A 136 3.75 2.14 14.26
N SER A 137 4.08 0.94 13.83
CA SER A 137 3.19 -0.22 13.70
C SER A 137 3.70 -1.38 14.53
N ASP A 138 2.80 -2.28 14.90
CA ASP A 138 3.16 -3.55 15.53
C ASP A 138 3.53 -4.59 14.45
N ILE A 139 2.85 -4.52 13.29
CA ILE A 139 3.11 -5.37 12.12
C ILE A 139 3.23 -4.47 10.89
N MET A 140 4.27 -4.66 10.10
CA MET A 140 4.49 -3.92 8.86
C MET A 140 4.58 -4.87 7.67
N ILE A 141 3.80 -4.62 6.63
CA ILE A 141 3.86 -5.33 5.35
C ILE A 141 4.61 -4.43 4.37
N VAL A 142 5.65 -4.97 3.73
CA VAL A 142 6.50 -4.29 2.75
C VAL A 142 6.30 -4.96 1.39
N ALA A 143 5.80 -4.22 0.40
CA ALA A 143 5.46 -4.75 -0.92
C ALA A 143 5.89 -3.77 -2.03
N PHE A 144 7.14 -3.87 -2.43
CA PHE A 144 7.77 -3.07 -3.48
C PHE A 144 8.41 -3.95 -4.55
N GLY A 145 8.99 -3.32 -5.56
CA GLY A 145 9.78 -3.93 -6.60
C GLY A 145 9.28 -3.56 -7.99
N THR A 146 7.97 -3.55 -8.22
CA THR A 146 7.38 -3.35 -9.54
C THR A 146 7.90 -2.09 -10.24
N ASN A 147 7.79 -0.93 -9.59
CA ASN A 147 8.23 0.34 -10.18
C ASN A 147 9.75 0.53 -10.10
N ASP A 148 10.41 -0.12 -9.17
CA ASP A 148 11.87 -0.14 -9.12
C ASP A 148 12.46 -0.78 -10.38
N ILE A 149 11.84 -1.88 -10.84
CA ILE A 149 12.27 -2.64 -12.01
C ILE A 149 12.08 -1.83 -13.31
N VAL A 150 10.94 -1.13 -13.45
CA VAL A 150 10.55 -0.48 -14.72
C VAL A 150 10.70 1.05 -14.71
N SER A 151 11.25 1.64 -13.69
CA SER A 151 11.20 3.10 -13.49
C SER A 151 11.80 3.92 -14.64
N GLY A 152 12.72 3.37 -15.42
CA GLY A 152 13.29 4.05 -16.60
C GLY A 152 12.33 4.25 -17.75
N GLU A 153 11.35 3.36 -17.93
CA GLU A 153 10.38 3.43 -19.02
C GLU A 153 9.34 4.54 -18.82
N TYR A 154 9.05 4.87 -17.57
CA TYR A 154 7.98 5.82 -17.21
C TYR A 154 8.49 7.15 -16.69
N GLY A 155 9.71 7.53 -17.07
CA GLY A 155 10.29 8.83 -16.72
C GLY A 155 10.97 8.91 -15.37
N GLY A 156 11.32 7.76 -14.79
CA GLY A 156 12.22 7.66 -13.64
C GLY A 156 13.70 7.69 -14.03
N ASP A 157 14.56 7.47 -13.06
CA ASP A 157 16.04 7.54 -13.20
C ASP A 157 16.67 6.31 -13.88
N GLY A 158 15.88 5.48 -14.54
CA GLY A 158 16.26 4.17 -15.08
C GLY A 158 15.82 3.02 -14.17
N GLY A 159 15.57 1.84 -14.77
CA GLY A 159 15.28 0.62 -14.03
C GLY A 159 16.48 0.22 -13.17
N ASN A 160 16.21 -0.19 -11.94
CA ASN A 160 17.25 -0.69 -11.05
C ASN A 160 17.50 -2.18 -11.29
N ASN A 161 18.72 -2.63 -11.12
CA ASN A 161 18.99 -4.05 -11.07
C ASN A 161 18.53 -4.66 -9.72
N ALA A 162 18.48 -5.99 -9.67
CA ALA A 162 17.99 -6.70 -8.48
C ALA A 162 18.75 -6.36 -7.19
N ASP A 163 20.07 -6.18 -7.26
CA ASP A 163 20.89 -5.87 -6.09
C ASP A 163 20.58 -4.47 -5.53
N GLU A 164 20.38 -3.48 -6.41
CA GLU A 164 20.00 -2.13 -5.99
C GLU A 164 18.63 -2.12 -5.32
N VAL A 165 17.62 -2.76 -5.93
CA VAL A 165 16.28 -2.86 -5.34
C VAL A 165 16.33 -3.56 -3.99
N ASN A 166 17.04 -4.69 -3.91
CA ASN A 166 17.23 -5.43 -2.67
C ASN A 166 17.98 -4.60 -1.61
N GLY A 167 18.88 -3.71 -2.01
CA GLY A 167 19.53 -2.75 -1.12
C GLY A 167 18.54 -1.76 -0.48
N TYR A 168 17.60 -1.23 -1.25
CA TYR A 168 16.56 -0.35 -0.73
C TYR A 168 15.59 -1.09 0.19
N ILE A 169 15.16 -2.30 -0.18
CA ILE A 169 14.34 -3.17 0.66
C ILE A 169 15.07 -3.50 1.96
N SER A 170 16.35 -3.85 1.88
CA SER A 170 17.20 -4.10 3.07
C SER A 170 17.21 -2.91 4.02
N THR A 171 17.30 -1.69 3.52
CA THR A 171 17.26 -0.47 4.33
C THR A 171 15.92 -0.31 5.05
N ILE A 172 14.80 -0.65 4.38
CA ILE A 172 13.47 -0.63 4.99
C ILE A 172 13.37 -1.67 6.10
N LEU A 173 13.81 -2.91 5.84
CA LEU A 173 13.76 -4.00 6.80
C LEU A 173 14.65 -3.74 8.03
N GLU A 174 15.84 -3.19 7.83
CA GLU A 174 16.74 -2.81 8.93
C GLU A 174 16.09 -1.78 9.86
N GLN A 175 15.46 -0.76 9.30
CA GLN A 175 14.76 0.26 10.09
C GLN A 175 13.53 -0.32 10.80
N SER A 176 12.81 -1.24 10.16
CA SER A 176 11.68 -1.94 10.74
C SER A 176 12.10 -2.81 11.93
N GLN A 177 13.18 -3.56 11.77
CA GLN A 177 13.75 -4.37 12.84
C GLN A 177 14.19 -3.48 14.02
N ALA A 178 14.88 -2.37 13.74
CA ALA A 178 15.31 -1.41 14.75
C ALA A 178 14.13 -0.76 15.51
N ALA A 179 13.00 -0.57 14.84
CA ALA A 179 11.78 -0.06 15.43
C ALA A 179 10.97 -1.12 16.22
N GLY A 180 11.35 -2.39 16.13
CA GLY A 180 10.65 -3.50 16.78
C GLY A 180 9.36 -3.94 16.11
N CYS A 181 9.14 -3.55 14.84
CA CYS A 181 8.02 -4.04 14.07
C CYS A 181 8.20 -5.52 13.70
N LYS A 182 7.14 -6.30 13.76
CA LYS A 182 7.09 -7.59 13.07
C LYS A 182 6.89 -7.29 11.58
N THR A 183 7.80 -7.70 10.73
CA THR A 183 7.75 -7.34 9.31
C THR A 183 7.47 -8.55 8.44
N ILE A 184 6.62 -8.35 7.44
CA ILE A 184 6.32 -9.34 6.40
C ILE A 184 6.75 -8.71 5.06
N LEU A 185 7.70 -9.33 4.39
CA LEU A 185 8.16 -8.94 3.07
C LEU A 185 7.40 -9.71 2.00
N PHE A 186 6.76 -8.98 1.09
CA PHE A 186 6.14 -9.52 -0.12
C PHE A 186 7.14 -9.39 -1.27
N ASN A 187 7.30 -10.45 -2.06
CA ASN A 187 8.11 -10.38 -3.27
C ASN A 187 7.37 -9.65 -4.41
N ALA A 188 8.14 -9.25 -5.43
CA ALA A 188 7.60 -8.53 -6.57
C ALA A 188 6.67 -9.42 -7.42
N PRO A 189 5.42 -8.99 -7.68
CA PRO A 189 4.46 -9.78 -8.46
C PRO A 189 4.83 -9.83 -9.95
N PRO A 190 4.31 -10.81 -10.69
CA PRO A 190 4.44 -10.85 -12.14
C PRO A 190 3.70 -9.65 -12.75
N GLN A 191 4.24 -9.15 -13.86
CA GLN A 191 3.69 -8.07 -14.66
C GLN A 191 3.83 -8.44 -16.14
N ASP A 192 3.35 -7.60 -17.03
CA ASP A 192 3.63 -7.70 -18.47
C ASP A 192 5.03 -7.14 -18.77
N TYR A 193 6.03 -7.76 -18.15
CA TYR A 193 7.45 -7.41 -18.33
C TYR A 193 7.98 -7.96 -19.64
N ASP A 194 8.92 -7.25 -20.24
CA ASP A 194 9.78 -7.85 -21.24
C ASP A 194 10.79 -8.84 -20.60
N GLU A 195 11.59 -9.49 -21.43
CA GLU A 195 12.53 -10.53 -20.99
C GLU A 195 13.61 -9.95 -20.02
N GLU A 196 14.04 -8.71 -20.24
CA GLU A 196 15.05 -8.06 -19.41
C GLU A 196 14.51 -7.73 -18.03
N HIS A 197 13.35 -7.09 -17.96
CA HIS A 197 12.70 -6.74 -16.67
C HIS A 197 12.25 -7.99 -15.91
N GLU A 198 11.75 -9.02 -16.59
CA GLU A 198 11.39 -10.29 -15.95
C GLU A 198 12.62 -11.01 -15.35
N ALA A 199 13.77 -10.92 -16.01
CA ALA A 199 15.02 -11.44 -15.44
C ALA A 199 15.41 -10.71 -14.15
N VAL A 200 15.26 -9.38 -14.11
CA VAL A 200 15.49 -8.58 -12.89
C VAL A 200 14.52 -8.97 -11.79
N ARG A 201 13.22 -9.09 -12.10
CA ARG A 201 12.21 -9.52 -11.13
C ARG A 201 12.53 -10.89 -10.53
N THR A 202 12.90 -11.84 -11.36
CA THR A 202 13.24 -13.19 -10.92
C THR A 202 14.46 -13.16 -10.00
N ALA A 203 15.53 -12.47 -10.41
CA ALA A 203 16.73 -12.35 -9.60
C ALA A 203 16.47 -11.64 -8.26
N LEU A 204 15.60 -10.63 -8.23
CA LEU A 204 15.18 -9.97 -7.00
C LEU A 204 14.45 -10.95 -6.08
N ASN A 205 13.43 -11.63 -6.58
CA ASN A 205 12.61 -12.56 -5.79
C ASN A 205 13.44 -13.73 -5.23
N ASP A 206 14.46 -14.20 -5.97
CA ASP A 206 15.38 -15.26 -5.50
C ASP A 206 16.20 -14.83 -4.28
N THR A 207 16.46 -13.54 -4.10
CA THR A 207 17.26 -13.01 -2.99
C THR A 207 16.41 -12.52 -1.81
N GLU A 208 15.17 -12.11 -2.03
CA GLU A 208 14.32 -11.48 -1.01
C GLU A 208 14.04 -12.38 0.20
N LYS A 209 13.92 -13.68 -0.01
CA LYS A 209 13.75 -14.62 1.10
C LYS A 209 14.94 -14.62 2.05
N GLN A 210 16.16 -14.61 1.51
CA GLN A 210 17.38 -14.54 2.33
C GLN A 210 17.50 -13.17 3.01
N THR A 211 17.06 -12.13 2.32
CA THR A 211 17.01 -10.77 2.88
C THR A 211 16.01 -10.68 4.03
N ALA A 212 14.82 -11.27 3.89
CA ALA A 212 13.85 -11.36 4.97
C ALA A 212 14.45 -12.09 6.19
N ASP A 213 15.03 -13.27 5.98
CA ASP A 213 15.68 -14.06 7.04
C ASP A 213 16.77 -13.26 7.76
N LYS A 214 17.61 -12.53 7.01
CA LYS A 214 18.70 -11.70 7.56
C LYS A 214 18.20 -10.64 8.55
N TYR A 215 17.06 -10.04 8.29
CA TYR A 215 16.48 -8.97 9.12
C TYR A 215 15.37 -9.45 10.05
N GLY A 216 15.16 -10.77 10.15
CA GLY A 216 14.13 -11.36 11.01
C GLY A 216 12.71 -11.02 10.56
N ALA A 217 12.52 -10.80 9.27
CA ALA A 217 11.22 -10.60 8.66
C ALA A 217 10.66 -11.94 8.15
N GLU A 218 9.34 -12.05 8.18
CA GLU A 218 8.63 -13.13 7.50
C GLU A 218 8.62 -12.88 5.99
N TYR A 219 8.60 -13.94 5.21
CA TYR A 219 8.52 -13.85 3.75
C TYR A 219 7.18 -14.37 3.24
N PHE A 220 6.56 -13.62 2.34
CA PHE A 220 5.35 -14.02 1.65
C PHE A 220 5.57 -14.05 0.14
N ASP A 221 5.40 -15.22 -0.46
CA ASP A 221 5.49 -15.38 -1.91
C ASP A 221 4.22 -14.86 -2.58
N PHE A 222 4.19 -13.54 -2.76
CA PHE A 222 3.09 -12.82 -3.39
C PHE A 222 2.94 -13.18 -4.87
N ALA A 223 4.06 -13.33 -5.57
CA ALA A 223 4.08 -13.70 -6.97
C ALA A 223 3.38 -15.04 -7.22
N ALA A 224 3.64 -16.04 -6.36
CA ALA A 224 3.03 -17.36 -6.49
C ALA A 224 1.51 -17.35 -6.30
N GLN A 225 0.95 -16.36 -5.61
CA GLN A 225 -0.49 -16.24 -5.44
C GLN A 225 -1.20 -15.69 -6.68
N LEU A 226 -0.47 -15.00 -7.54
CA LEU A 226 -1.00 -14.32 -8.72
C LEU A 226 -0.77 -15.08 -10.02
N SER A 227 0.15 -16.05 -10.01
CA SER A 227 0.49 -16.87 -11.17
C SER A 227 0.24 -18.33 -10.88
N THR A 228 -0.41 -19.03 -11.82
CA THR A 228 -0.49 -20.48 -11.81
C THR A 228 0.10 -21.03 -13.10
N PRO A 229 0.54 -22.32 -13.14
CA PRO A 229 1.00 -22.95 -14.36
C PRO A 229 -0.03 -22.92 -15.49
N GLU A 230 -1.32 -22.99 -15.16
CA GLU A 230 -2.44 -22.99 -16.09
C GLU A 230 -2.82 -21.58 -16.56
N ASN A 231 -2.57 -20.59 -15.72
CA ASN A 231 -2.89 -19.18 -15.99
C ASN A 231 -1.85 -18.26 -15.35
N PRO A 232 -0.69 -18.08 -15.99
CA PRO A 232 0.42 -17.30 -15.41
C PRO A 232 0.08 -15.84 -15.07
N ALA A 233 -0.92 -15.26 -15.74
CA ALA A 233 -1.37 -13.90 -15.54
C ALA A 233 -2.87 -13.80 -15.20
N GLY A 234 -3.52 -14.91 -14.83
CA GLY A 234 -4.99 -14.98 -14.71
C GLY A 234 -5.59 -14.09 -13.64
N ALA A 235 -4.80 -13.74 -12.64
CA ALA A 235 -5.23 -12.86 -11.55
C ALA A 235 -4.79 -11.40 -11.75
N LEU A 236 -4.38 -11.02 -12.94
CA LEU A 236 -3.93 -9.66 -13.26
C LEU A 236 -4.89 -8.96 -14.22
N TYR A 237 -5.02 -7.66 -14.03
CA TYR A 237 -5.76 -6.76 -14.89
C TYR A 237 -4.90 -5.53 -15.18
N GLY A 238 -4.51 -5.32 -16.44
CA GLY A 238 -3.68 -4.17 -16.85
C GLY A 238 -2.37 -4.01 -16.06
N GLY A 239 -1.72 -5.12 -15.71
CA GLY A 239 -0.51 -5.14 -14.90
C GLY A 239 -0.76 -5.02 -13.38
N HIS A 240 -2.01 -4.97 -12.93
CA HIS A 240 -2.39 -4.94 -11.51
C HIS A 240 -3.31 -6.12 -11.19
N PRO A 241 -3.26 -6.67 -9.94
CA PRO A 241 -4.15 -7.74 -9.53
C PRO A 241 -5.62 -7.32 -9.61
N ASN A 242 -6.45 -8.19 -10.17
CA ASN A 242 -7.90 -8.04 -10.14
C ASN A 242 -8.49 -8.55 -8.81
N GLY A 243 -9.83 -8.54 -8.69
CA GLY A 243 -10.52 -8.99 -7.48
C GLY A 243 -10.24 -10.44 -7.09
N GLU A 244 -10.04 -11.34 -8.06
CA GLU A 244 -9.68 -12.74 -7.81
C GLU A 244 -8.25 -12.85 -7.28
N GLY A 245 -7.30 -12.10 -7.85
CA GLY A 245 -5.95 -12.00 -7.35
C GLY A 245 -5.90 -11.45 -5.93
N GLY A 246 -6.66 -10.39 -5.66
CA GLY A 246 -6.79 -9.83 -4.31
C GLY A 246 -7.32 -10.85 -3.29
N LYS A 247 -8.27 -11.69 -3.72
CA LYS A 247 -8.80 -12.78 -2.87
C LYS A 247 -7.76 -13.87 -2.63
N ALA A 248 -7.09 -14.34 -3.67
CA ALA A 248 -6.07 -15.38 -3.56
C ALA A 248 -4.94 -14.97 -2.59
N VAL A 249 -4.47 -13.75 -2.72
CA VAL A 249 -3.46 -13.17 -1.82
C VAL A 249 -3.97 -13.11 -0.38
N CYS A 250 -5.18 -12.62 -0.16
CA CYS A 250 -5.76 -12.54 1.18
C CYS A 250 -5.89 -13.92 1.83
N ASP A 251 -6.46 -14.90 1.13
CA ASP A 251 -6.66 -16.26 1.64
C ASP A 251 -5.32 -16.91 2.03
N ALA A 252 -4.30 -16.79 1.18
CA ALA A 252 -2.98 -17.33 1.44
C ALA A 252 -2.29 -16.61 2.62
N PHE A 253 -2.36 -15.29 2.67
CA PHE A 253 -1.79 -14.47 3.73
C PHE A 253 -2.41 -14.82 5.10
N MET A 254 -3.72 -14.85 5.19
CA MET A 254 -4.42 -15.17 6.43
C MET A 254 -4.12 -16.59 6.91
N LYS A 255 -3.96 -17.54 5.99
CA LYS A 255 -3.57 -18.91 6.31
C LYS A 255 -2.13 -19.01 6.80
N GLN A 256 -1.19 -18.34 6.13
CA GLN A 256 0.24 -18.42 6.47
C GLN A 256 0.56 -17.74 7.79
N PHE A 257 -0.06 -16.60 8.06
CA PHE A 257 0.27 -15.74 9.19
C PHE A 257 -0.76 -15.76 10.33
N ALA A 258 -1.65 -16.75 10.37
CA ALA A 258 -2.68 -16.87 11.41
C ALA A 258 -2.11 -16.75 12.83
N GLU A 259 -1.03 -17.47 13.14
CA GLU A 259 -0.40 -17.44 14.46
C GLU A 259 0.24 -16.07 14.76
N LEU A 260 1.00 -15.51 13.81
CA LEU A 260 1.62 -14.19 13.94
C LEU A 260 0.58 -13.09 14.18
N LEU A 261 -0.56 -13.23 13.53
CA LEU A 261 -1.70 -12.32 13.67
C LEU A 261 -2.54 -12.60 14.93
N GLY A 262 -2.33 -13.71 15.61
CA GLY A 262 -3.12 -14.12 16.78
C GLY A 262 -4.56 -14.50 16.44
N LYS A 263 -4.75 -15.12 15.28
CA LYS A 263 -6.02 -15.64 14.75
C LYS A 263 -6.14 -17.14 14.92
#